data_df29e37283eacc7a630388293e34b9d9
#
_entry.id   df29e37283eacc7a630388293e34b9d9
#
_cell.length_a   1.000
_cell.length_b   1.000
_cell.length_c   1.000
_cell.angle_alpha   90.00
_cell.angle_beta   90.00
_cell.angle_gamma   90.00
#
_symmetry.space_group_name_H-M   'P 1'
#
loop_
_entity.id
_entity.type
_entity.pdbx_description
1 polymer ?
#
loop_
_entity_poly.entity_id
_entity_poly.type
_entity_poly.pdbx_seq_one_letter_code
_entity_poly.pdbx_strand_id
1 'polypeptide(L)'
;MAWHAAGVLHLDIKPANIATTSTGDVVVLDAGVSRFTNKGSATVRGAVGTPGYIAPELQGNGRHAAVAACDVFSLGATYRAALDRWVRRSQRLVVCAWVRMSRCERDGGRRTDSWLLWC
;
A
#
# COMPACT_ATOMS: atom_id res chain seq x y z
N MET A 1 16.80 2.84 3.87
CA MET A 1 16.42 1.42 3.69
C MET A 1 17.69 0.60 3.52
N ALA A 2 17.75 -0.63 4.10
CA ALA A 2 18.91 -1.52 3.97
C ALA A 2 19.29 -1.82 2.50
N TRP A 3 18.31 -1.94 1.62
CA TRP A 3 18.50 -2.15 0.18
C TRP A 3 19.32 -1.04 -0.48
N HIS A 4 19.02 0.24 -0.21
CA HIS A 4 19.76 1.37 -0.79
C HIS A 4 21.18 1.43 -0.27
N ALA A 5 21.41 1.10 1.00
CA ALA A 5 22.76 0.98 1.56
C ALA A 5 23.58 -0.14 0.90
N ALA A 6 22.91 -1.20 0.44
CA ALA A 6 23.52 -2.28 -0.33
C ALA A 6 23.63 -1.99 -1.84
N GLY A 7 23.28 -0.78 -2.29
CA GLY A 7 23.28 -0.40 -3.69
C GLY A 7 22.21 -1.09 -4.53
N VAL A 8 21.06 -1.41 -3.94
CA VAL A 8 19.94 -2.06 -4.64
C VAL A 8 18.73 -1.15 -4.62
N LEU A 9 18.10 -0.96 -5.79
CA LEU A 9 16.79 -0.33 -5.97
C LEU A 9 15.74 -1.44 -6.12
N HIS A 10 14.62 -1.30 -5.42
CA HIS A 10 13.53 -2.28 -5.44
C HIS A 10 12.64 -2.16 -6.69
N LEU A 11 12.21 -0.95 -7.02
CA LEU A 11 11.45 -0.53 -8.21
C LEU A 11 10.01 -1.08 -8.33
N ASP A 12 9.52 -1.87 -7.37
CA ASP A 12 8.13 -2.35 -7.34
C ASP A 12 7.56 -2.36 -5.90
N ILE A 13 7.81 -1.30 -5.13
CA ILE A 13 7.22 -1.13 -3.81
C ILE A 13 5.73 -0.81 -3.97
N LYS A 14 4.87 -1.70 -3.41
CA LYS A 14 3.39 -1.60 -3.45
C LYS A 14 2.80 -2.39 -2.28
N PRO A 15 1.52 -2.20 -1.93
CA PRO A 15 0.90 -2.92 -0.80
C PRO A 15 1.00 -4.44 -0.90
N ALA A 16 0.93 -5.01 -2.12
CA ALA A 16 1.02 -6.45 -2.34
C ALA A 16 2.42 -7.02 -2.02
N ASN A 17 3.47 -6.19 -2.07
CA ASN A 17 4.85 -6.56 -1.80
C ASN A 17 5.30 -6.15 -0.39
N ILE A 18 4.38 -5.76 0.49
CA ILE A 18 4.66 -5.42 1.89
C ILE A 18 3.94 -6.40 2.80
N ALA A 19 4.68 -7.03 3.69
CA ALA A 19 4.14 -7.89 4.74
C ALA A 19 4.55 -7.39 6.12
N THR A 20 3.77 -7.79 7.12
CA THR A 20 4.13 -7.60 8.53
C THR A 20 4.41 -8.95 9.15
N THR A 21 5.47 -9.03 9.96
CA THR A 21 5.81 -10.23 10.75
C THR A 21 4.89 -10.33 11.98
N SER A 22 4.92 -11.47 12.65
CA SER A 22 4.23 -11.65 13.94
C SER A 22 4.77 -10.72 15.05
N THR A 23 5.99 -10.20 14.90
CA THR A 23 6.61 -9.22 15.80
C THR A 23 6.25 -7.78 15.47
N GLY A 24 5.50 -7.54 14.36
CA GLY A 24 5.09 -6.21 13.91
C GLY A 24 6.10 -5.52 13.00
N ASP A 25 7.19 -6.19 12.63
CA ASP A 25 8.16 -5.64 11.69
C ASP A 25 7.60 -5.61 10.26
N VAL A 26 7.99 -4.61 9.49
CA VAL A 26 7.60 -4.46 8.09
C VAL A 26 8.69 -5.02 7.18
N VAL A 27 8.30 -5.94 6.31
CA VAL A 27 9.18 -6.59 5.35
C VAL A 27 8.70 -6.30 3.93
N VAL A 28 9.64 -5.92 3.06
CA VAL A 28 9.38 -5.77 1.62
C VAL A 28 9.74 -7.07 0.92
N LEU A 29 8.81 -7.61 0.15
CA LEU A 29 8.89 -8.88 -0.57
C LEU A 29 9.09 -8.63 -2.07
N ASP A 30 9.49 -9.68 -2.78
CA ASP A 30 9.56 -9.73 -4.25
C ASP A 30 10.53 -8.73 -4.89
N ALA A 31 11.76 -9.18 -5.07
CA ALA A 31 12.85 -8.47 -5.75
C ALA A 31 12.89 -8.67 -7.27
N GLY A 32 11.81 -9.17 -7.90
CA GLY A 32 11.81 -9.63 -9.30
C GLY A 32 12.23 -8.57 -10.33
N VAL A 33 12.02 -7.28 -10.05
CA VAL A 33 12.43 -6.16 -10.93
C VAL A 33 13.56 -5.32 -10.36
N SER A 34 14.13 -5.71 -9.23
CA SER A 34 15.20 -4.96 -8.56
C SER A 34 16.44 -4.80 -9.43
N ARG A 35 17.18 -3.73 -9.21
CA ARG A 35 18.41 -3.40 -9.95
C ARG A 35 19.52 -3.00 -9.01
N PHE A 36 20.74 -3.51 -9.29
CA PHE A 36 21.95 -2.98 -8.68
C PHE A 36 22.28 -1.62 -9.27
N THR A 37 22.68 -0.69 -8.42
CA THR A 37 23.09 0.65 -8.84
C THR A 37 24.58 0.70 -9.17
N ASN A 38 24.91 1.47 -10.19
CA ASN A 38 26.27 1.95 -10.40
C ASN A 38 26.30 3.44 -10.06
N LYS A 39 27.13 3.85 -9.08
CA LYS A 39 27.21 5.25 -8.60
C LYS A 39 25.86 5.83 -8.17
N GLY A 40 24.99 5.00 -7.52
CA GLY A 40 23.71 5.44 -6.97
C GLY A 40 22.54 5.48 -7.96
N SER A 41 22.74 5.06 -9.21
CA SER A 41 21.66 4.95 -10.20
C SER A 41 21.73 3.67 -11.01
N ALA A 42 20.58 3.26 -11.57
CA ALA A 42 20.47 2.14 -12.51
C ALA A 42 19.73 2.60 -13.77
N THR A 43 20.16 2.15 -14.95
CA THR A 43 19.41 2.40 -16.18
C THR A 43 18.33 1.35 -16.37
N VAL A 44 17.10 1.80 -16.53
CA VAL A 44 15.94 0.97 -16.85
C VAL A 44 15.37 1.36 -18.21
N ARG A 45 14.69 0.43 -18.91
CA ARG A 45 14.00 0.66 -20.17
C ARG A 45 12.51 0.50 -19.95
N GLY A 46 11.73 1.44 -20.50
CA GLY A 46 10.28 1.46 -20.34
C GLY A 46 9.84 1.69 -18.90
N ALA A 47 8.55 1.65 -18.65
CA ALA A 47 7.99 1.73 -17.31
C ALA A 47 8.27 0.44 -16.55
N VAL A 48 8.98 0.56 -15.41
CA VAL A 48 9.30 -0.58 -14.54
C VAL A 48 8.56 -0.41 -13.22
N GLY A 49 7.85 -1.45 -12.79
CA GLY A 49 7.04 -1.47 -11.57
C GLY A 49 5.54 -1.55 -11.86
N THR A 50 4.72 -1.32 -10.85
CA THR A 50 3.26 -1.43 -10.91
C THR A 50 2.62 -0.05 -11.16
N PRO A 51 1.71 0.10 -12.17
CA PRO A 51 1.00 1.36 -12.40
C PRO A 51 0.35 1.92 -11.13
N GLY A 52 0.47 3.25 -10.94
CA GLY A 52 0.00 3.95 -9.74
C GLY A 52 1.04 4.03 -8.61
N TYR A 53 2.13 3.25 -8.70
CA TYR A 53 3.26 3.27 -7.75
C TYR A 53 4.59 3.65 -8.42
N ILE A 54 4.63 3.72 -9.75
CA ILE A 54 5.82 4.10 -10.52
C ILE A 54 6.08 5.60 -10.37
N ALA A 55 7.31 5.96 -10.02
CA ALA A 55 7.75 7.35 -9.96
C ALA A 55 7.60 8.04 -11.33
N PRO A 56 7.21 9.33 -11.37
CA PRO A 56 6.93 10.04 -12.62
C PRO A 56 8.08 9.98 -13.62
N GLU A 57 9.32 10.07 -13.14
CA GLU A 57 10.55 10.03 -13.94
C GLU A 57 10.82 8.66 -14.58
N LEU A 58 10.14 7.60 -14.12
CA LEU A 58 10.23 6.24 -14.70
C LEU A 58 9.06 5.89 -15.61
N GLN A 59 8.14 6.84 -15.85
CA GLN A 59 7.00 6.63 -16.73
C GLN A 59 7.39 6.93 -18.19
N GLY A 60 7.02 6.04 -19.09
CA GLY A 60 7.26 6.19 -20.52
C GLY A 60 8.06 5.04 -21.14
N ASN A 61 8.32 5.14 -22.44
CA ASN A 61 8.93 4.07 -23.22
C ASN A 61 10.44 4.22 -23.44
N GLY A 62 11.05 5.24 -22.84
CA GLY A 62 12.46 5.57 -23.00
C GLY A 62 13.42 4.80 -22.11
N ARG A 63 14.65 5.29 -22.04
CA ARG A 63 15.65 4.90 -21.04
C ARG A 63 15.58 5.90 -19.89
N HIS A 64 15.50 5.42 -18.68
CA HIS A 64 15.36 6.23 -17.48
C HIS A 64 16.48 5.91 -16.49
N ALA A 65 16.92 6.90 -15.73
CA ALA A 65 17.85 6.71 -14.63
C ALA A 65 17.02 6.48 -13.35
N ALA A 66 16.93 5.23 -12.89
CA ALA A 66 16.32 4.90 -11.62
C ALA A 66 17.30 5.22 -10.48
N VAL A 67 16.82 5.88 -9.45
CA VAL A 67 17.55 6.27 -8.24
C VAL A 67 16.73 5.93 -7.00
N ALA A 68 17.32 5.99 -5.81
CA ALA A 68 16.64 5.67 -4.56
C ALA A 68 15.34 6.48 -4.32
N ALA A 69 15.26 7.71 -4.87
CA ALA A 69 14.06 8.53 -4.79
C ALA A 69 12.84 7.88 -5.46
N CYS A 70 13.02 7.04 -6.48
CA CYS A 70 11.93 6.30 -7.13
C CYS A 70 11.26 5.32 -6.16
N ASP A 71 12.03 4.62 -5.33
CA ASP A 71 11.48 3.74 -4.28
C ASP A 71 10.79 4.54 -3.17
N VAL A 72 11.31 5.72 -2.83
CA VAL A 72 10.67 6.61 -1.85
C VAL A 72 9.31 7.10 -2.35
N PHE A 73 9.21 7.45 -3.64
CA PHE A 73 7.92 7.79 -4.27
C PHE A 73 6.94 6.60 -4.17
N SER A 74 7.37 5.40 -4.55
CA SER A 74 6.55 4.18 -4.52
C SER A 74 6.08 3.85 -3.11
N LEU A 75 6.93 4.06 -2.09
CA LEU A 75 6.57 3.91 -0.68
C LEU A 75 5.51 4.93 -0.25
N GLY A 76 5.65 6.19 -0.66
CA GLY A 76 4.64 7.24 -0.40
C GLY A 76 3.29 6.92 -1.03
N ALA A 77 3.27 6.45 -2.29
CA ALA A 77 2.06 6.00 -2.97
C ALA A 77 1.41 4.80 -2.26
N THR A 78 2.23 3.86 -1.78
CA THR A 78 1.79 2.69 -0.99
C THR A 78 1.15 3.12 0.33
N TYR A 79 1.79 4.04 1.06
CA TYR A 79 1.26 4.58 2.31
C TYR A 79 -0.09 5.28 2.10
N ARG A 80 -0.21 6.11 1.05
CA ARG A 80 -1.46 6.76 0.68
C ARG A 80 -2.57 5.73 0.39
N ALA A 81 -2.27 4.68 -0.39
CA ALA A 81 -3.24 3.62 -0.69
C ALA A 81 -3.71 2.88 0.58
N ALA A 82 -2.80 2.66 1.54
CA ALA A 82 -3.13 2.05 2.83
C ALA A 82 -4.04 2.94 3.66
N LEU A 83 -3.77 4.25 3.74
CA LEU A 83 -4.60 5.23 4.43
C LEU A 83 -6.00 5.32 3.81
N ASP A 84 -6.10 5.41 2.48
CA ASP A 84 -7.37 5.46 1.76
C ASP A 84 -8.23 4.22 2.04
N ARG A 85 -7.60 3.05 2.12
CA ARG A 85 -8.28 1.79 2.46
C ARG A 85 -8.77 1.80 3.91
N TRP A 86 -7.94 2.28 4.84
CA TRP A 86 -8.28 2.38 6.25
C TRP A 86 -9.43 3.35 6.49
N VAL A 87 -9.40 4.53 5.88
CA VAL A 87 -10.47 5.56 5.98
C VAL A 87 -11.79 5.00 5.44
N ARG A 88 -11.78 4.37 4.26
CA ARG A 88 -12.99 3.75 3.69
C ARG A 88 -13.55 2.63 4.57
N ARG A 89 -12.70 1.83 5.20
CA ARG A 89 -13.14 0.79 6.13
C ARG A 89 -13.77 1.39 7.38
N SER A 90 -13.16 2.43 7.96
CA SER A 90 -13.66 3.14 9.14
C SER A 90 -15.01 3.82 8.85
N GLN A 91 -15.16 4.48 7.70
CA GLN A 91 -16.43 5.08 7.27
C GLN A 91 -17.54 4.03 7.13
N ARG A 92 -17.26 2.85 6.55
CA ARG A 92 -18.25 1.77 6.47
C ARG A 92 -18.72 1.32 7.85
N LEU A 93 -17.80 1.19 8.82
CA LEU A 93 -18.17 0.81 10.19
C LEU A 93 -19.05 1.86 10.86
N VAL A 94 -18.75 3.15 10.69
CA VAL A 94 -19.57 4.25 11.22
C VAL A 94 -20.95 4.26 10.59
N VAL A 95 -21.06 4.13 9.27
CA VAL A 95 -22.36 4.06 8.57
C VAL A 95 -23.16 2.85 9.00
N CYS A 96 -22.54 1.68 9.11
CA CYS A 96 -23.21 0.47 9.61
C CYS A 96 -23.70 0.63 11.06
N ALA A 97 -22.90 1.24 11.94
CA ALA A 97 -23.29 1.53 13.31
C ALA A 97 -24.46 2.51 13.37
N TRP A 98 -24.42 3.58 12.57
CA TRP A 98 -25.48 4.59 12.51
C TRP A 98 -26.80 3.99 11.98
N VAL A 99 -26.78 3.23 10.87
CA VAL A 99 -27.95 2.54 10.33
C VAL A 99 -28.55 1.56 11.34
N ARG A 100 -27.71 0.91 12.13
CA ARG A 100 -28.12 -0.03 13.18
C ARG A 100 -28.79 0.68 14.34
N MET A 101 -28.26 1.82 14.79
CA MET A 101 -28.87 2.65 15.85
C MET A 101 -30.23 3.18 15.41
N SER A 102 -30.35 3.75 14.22
CA SER A 102 -31.62 4.30 13.70
C SER A 102 -32.69 3.22 13.40
N ARG A 103 -32.33 1.94 13.24
CA ARG A 103 -33.28 0.82 13.22
C ARG A 103 -33.77 0.47 14.62
N CYS A 104 -32.85 0.43 15.60
CA CYS A 104 -33.20 0.09 16.98
C CYS A 104 -34.22 1.08 17.58
N GLU A 105 -34.11 2.37 17.24
CA GLU A 105 -35.09 3.40 17.66
C GLU A 105 -36.47 3.20 17.01
N ARG A 106 -36.54 2.71 15.77
CA ARG A 106 -37.82 2.49 15.05
C ARG A 106 -38.57 1.24 15.52
N ASP A 107 -37.83 0.21 15.98
CA ASP A 107 -38.43 -1.08 16.40
C ASP A 107 -38.75 -1.14 17.91
N GLY A 108 -38.79 0.01 18.60
CA GLY A 108 -39.24 0.11 20.00
C GLY A 108 -38.39 -0.69 21.00
N GLY A 109 -37.09 -0.82 20.75
CA GLY A 109 -36.14 -1.31 21.75
C GLY A 109 -36.22 -2.81 22.09
N ARG A 110 -36.90 -3.65 21.33
CA ARG A 110 -36.87 -5.11 21.54
C ARG A 110 -35.49 -5.68 21.20
N ARG A 111 -34.73 -6.05 22.22
CA ARG A 111 -33.49 -6.80 22.08
C ARG A 111 -33.82 -8.22 21.62
N THR A 112 -33.38 -8.56 20.43
CA THR A 112 -33.26 -9.97 20.03
C THR A 112 -31.78 -10.31 20.05
N ASP A 113 -31.39 -11.29 20.85
CA ASP A 113 -29.99 -11.69 21.14
C ASP A 113 -29.28 -12.41 19.98
N SER A 114 -29.67 -12.15 18.73
CA SER A 114 -29.06 -12.76 17.54
C SER A 114 -27.91 -11.96 16.91
N TRP A 115 -27.15 -11.23 17.72
CA TRP A 115 -26.21 -10.18 17.29
C TRP A 115 -24.80 -10.66 16.93
N LEU A 116 -24.46 -11.94 17.13
CA LEU A 116 -23.06 -12.41 17.11
C LEU A 116 -22.60 -13.03 15.77
N LEU A 117 -23.37 -13.01 14.69
CA LEU A 117 -23.06 -13.81 13.50
C LEU A 117 -22.77 -13.04 12.21
N TRP A 118 -22.67 -11.67 12.22
CA TRP A 118 -22.40 -10.92 10.99
C TRP A 118 -21.49 -9.68 11.26
N CYS A 119 -20.20 -9.92 11.59
CA CYS A 119 -19.09 -8.96 11.40
C CYS A 119 -17.98 -9.63 10.62
#